data_d333d76b68a2d79b52f5c3ea1b59ee08
#
_entry.id   d333d76b68a2d79b52f5c3ea1b59ee08
#
_cell.length_a   1.000
_cell.length_b   1.000
_cell.length_c   1.000
_cell.angle_alpha   90.00
_cell.angle_beta   90.00
_cell.angle_gamma   90.00
#
_symmetry.space_group_name_H-M   'P 1'
#
loop_
_entity.id
_entity.type
_entity.pdbx_description
1 polymer ?
#
loop_
_entity_poly.entity_id
_entity_poly.type
_entity_poly.pdbx_seq_one_letter_code
_entity_poly.pdbx_strand_id
1 'polypeptide(L)'
;MSGMTSQPSMGAIVSNLDTGINLEDVSTYSAFWEQTRTLYGPFESTTTMRSGNADVYKHEIPGGQYTNLQFQAYSLGLGDQFELVKKKYKEANEILGDLVKVTPSSKIVGDLAQFMVQNKLSKVDVLKKASELSIPASVVEFLQGAIGQPVGGFPEPFRSQVLKDLPRIEGKFALLT
;
A
#
# COMPACT_ATOMS: atom_id res chain seq x y z
N MET A 1 14.51 -13.13 -7.22
CA MET A 1 13.22 -13.63 -7.76
C MET A 1 12.20 -12.51 -7.65
N SER A 2 11.52 -12.19 -8.72
CA SER A 2 10.40 -11.28 -8.70
C SER A 2 9.11 -12.08 -8.57
N GLY A 3 8.40 -11.88 -7.49
CA GLY A 3 7.02 -12.29 -7.38
C GLY A 3 6.11 -11.09 -7.63
N MET A 4 4.83 -11.19 -7.30
CA MET A 4 3.84 -10.13 -7.48
C MET A 4 4.19 -8.84 -6.74
N THR A 5 4.92 -8.93 -5.64
CA THR A 5 5.22 -7.81 -4.74
C THR A 5 6.60 -7.19 -4.98
N SER A 6 7.34 -7.66 -5.98
CA SER A 6 8.70 -7.18 -6.22
C SER A 6 8.86 -6.50 -7.58
N GLN A 7 10.01 -5.88 -7.74
CA GLN A 7 10.48 -5.34 -9.01
C GLN A 7 10.73 -6.47 -10.03
N PRO A 8 10.92 -6.17 -11.32
CA PRO A 8 11.37 -7.16 -12.31
C PRO A 8 12.58 -7.93 -11.81
N SER A 9 12.68 -9.21 -12.15
CA SER A 9 13.82 -10.01 -11.70
C SER A 9 15.13 -9.47 -12.26
N MET A 10 16.19 -9.50 -11.45
CA MET A 10 17.52 -9.06 -11.88
C MET A 10 17.99 -9.81 -13.12
N GLY A 11 17.76 -11.13 -13.18
CA GLY A 11 18.10 -11.94 -14.34
C GLY A 11 17.39 -11.51 -15.61
N ALA A 12 16.09 -11.13 -15.53
CA ALA A 12 15.37 -10.61 -16.68
C ALA A 12 15.91 -9.26 -17.15
N ILE A 13 16.28 -8.38 -16.23
CA ILE A 13 16.87 -7.07 -16.56
C ILE A 13 18.23 -7.26 -17.23
N VAL A 14 19.12 -8.05 -16.60
CA VAL A 14 20.48 -8.29 -17.07
C VAL A 14 20.50 -8.99 -18.44
N SER A 15 19.54 -9.89 -18.69
CA SER A 15 19.46 -10.59 -19.99
C SER A 15 18.92 -9.73 -21.14
N ASN A 16 18.22 -8.64 -20.82
CA ASN A 16 17.57 -7.78 -21.85
C ASN A 16 18.23 -6.41 -22.02
N LEU A 17 19.09 -6.01 -21.09
CA LEU A 17 19.77 -4.72 -21.11
C LEU A 17 21.29 -4.92 -21.03
N ASP A 18 22.03 -4.07 -21.67
CA ASP A 18 23.50 -4.01 -21.50
C ASP A 18 23.81 -3.31 -20.17
N THR A 19 23.93 -4.11 -19.11
CA THR A 19 24.18 -3.63 -17.75
C THR A 19 25.64 -3.74 -17.33
N GLY A 20 26.48 -4.41 -18.11
CA GLY A 20 27.83 -4.80 -17.72
C GLY A 20 27.90 -5.86 -16.62
N ILE A 21 26.76 -6.40 -16.16
CA ILE A 21 26.67 -7.45 -15.15
C ILE A 21 26.73 -8.82 -15.83
N ASN A 22 27.51 -9.75 -15.27
CA ASN A 22 27.60 -11.10 -15.80
C ASN A 22 26.33 -11.90 -15.47
N LEU A 23 25.63 -12.38 -16.49
CA LEU A 23 24.41 -13.18 -16.32
C LEU A 23 24.66 -14.51 -15.62
N GLU A 24 25.84 -15.11 -15.79
CA GLU A 24 26.21 -16.38 -15.14
C GLU A 24 26.31 -16.20 -13.61
N ASP A 25 26.89 -15.09 -13.16
CA ASP A 25 26.94 -14.78 -11.73
C ASP A 25 25.53 -14.59 -11.16
N VAL A 26 24.66 -13.90 -11.88
CA VAL A 26 23.25 -13.74 -11.49
C VAL A 26 22.52 -15.08 -11.41
N SER A 27 22.80 -16.00 -12.35
CA SER A 27 22.22 -17.34 -12.37
C SER A 27 22.70 -18.17 -11.16
N THR A 28 23.97 -18.06 -10.81
CA THR A 28 24.56 -18.71 -9.63
C THR A 28 23.89 -18.21 -8.34
N TYR A 29 23.73 -16.91 -8.18
CA TYR A 29 23.00 -16.34 -7.04
C TYR A 29 21.53 -16.76 -7.02
N SER A 30 20.89 -16.82 -8.17
CA SER A 30 19.50 -17.27 -8.26
C SER A 30 19.34 -18.71 -7.77
N ALA A 31 20.21 -19.61 -8.18
CA ALA A 31 20.22 -21.00 -7.74
C ALA A 31 20.44 -21.13 -6.22
N PHE A 32 21.36 -20.34 -5.65
CA PHE A 32 21.57 -20.30 -4.20
C PHE A 32 20.31 -19.85 -3.44
N TRP A 33 19.68 -18.77 -3.88
CA TRP A 33 18.48 -18.26 -3.22
C TRP A 33 17.27 -19.17 -3.40
N GLU A 34 17.19 -19.88 -4.50
CA GLU A 34 16.13 -20.85 -4.74
C GLU A 34 16.20 -22.03 -3.76
N GLN A 35 17.41 -22.54 -3.51
CA GLN A 35 17.64 -23.58 -2.49
C GLN A 35 17.35 -23.04 -1.08
N THR A 36 17.86 -21.85 -0.76
CA THR A 36 17.63 -21.18 0.51
C THR A 36 16.14 -20.97 0.77
N ARG A 37 15.36 -20.61 -0.25
CA ARG A 37 13.92 -20.46 -0.15
C ARG A 37 13.20 -21.74 0.27
N THR A 38 13.72 -22.90 -0.08
CA THR A 38 13.17 -24.18 0.36
C THR A 38 13.21 -24.31 1.89
N LEU A 39 14.29 -23.84 2.53
CA LEU A 39 14.43 -23.84 4.00
C LEU A 39 13.47 -22.86 4.67
N TYR A 40 13.25 -21.71 4.08
CA TYR A 40 12.39 -20.66 4.63
C TYR A 40 10.91 -20.75 4.18
N GLY A 41 10.59 -21.68 3.31
CA GLY A 41 9.23 -21.87 2.78
C GLY A 41 8.12 -21.93 3.83
N PRO A 42 8.31 -22.60 5.00
CA PRO A 42 7.30 -22.63 6.06
C PRO A 42 7.01 -21.27 6.70
N PHE A 43 7.92 -20.32 6.57
CA PHE A 43 7.81 -18.96 7.13
C PHE A 43 7.39 -17.94 6.05
N GLU A 44 7.22 -18.37 4.81
CA GLU A 44 6.86 -17.50 3.71
C GLU A 44 5.39 -17.07 3.82
N SER A 45 5.12 -15.80 3.55
CA SER A 45 3.83 -15.19 3.87
C SER A 45 2.65 -15.76 3.10
N THR A 46 2.73 -16.01 1.82
CA THR A 46 1.66 -16.65 1.03
C THR A 46 2.19 -17.14 -0.32
N THR A 47 1.42 -18.04 -0.97
CA THR A 47 1.66 -18.46 -2.36
C THR A 47 1.61 -17.30 -3.35
N THR A 48 0.90 -16.24 -3.00
CA THR A 48 0.83 -14.96 -3.73
C THR A 48 2.21 -14.37 -4.00
N MET A 49 3.15 -14.52 -3.07
CA MET A 49 4.54 -14.07 -3.24
C MET A 49 5.28 -14.79 -4.38
N ARG A 50 4.80 -15.95 -4.80
CA ARG A 50 5.40 -16.79 -5.85
C ARG A 50 4.77 -16.55 -7.22
N SER A 51 3.57 -15.96 -7.26
CA SER A 51 2.86 -15.68 -8.50
C SER A 51 3.23 -14.31 -9.06
N GLY A 52 3.16 -14.16 -10.36
CA GLY A 52 3.27 -12.87 -11.05
C GLY A 52 1.93 -12.49 -11.65
N ASN A 53 1.43 -11.31 -11.32
CA ASN A 53 0.29 -10.71 -11.98
C ASN A 53 0.42 -9.18 -12.03
N ALA A 54 -0.52 -8.50 -12.67
CA ALA A 54 -0.50 -7.06 -12.84
C ALA A 54 -1.26 -6.30 -11.72
N ASP A 55 -1.65 -6.96 -10.64
CA ASP A 55 -2.49 -6.36 -9.59
C ASP A 55 -1.83 -5.16 -8.91
N VAL A 56 -0.51 -5.23 -8.70
CA VAL A 56 0.28 -4.11 -8.15
C VAL A 56 0.11 -2.84 -9.00
N TYR A 57 0.12 -2.98 -10.31
CA TYR A 57 -0.06 -1.86 -11.23
C TYR A 57 -1.53 -1.44 -11.35
N LYS A 58 -2.43 -2.42 -11.41
CA LYS A 58 -3.88 -2.20 -11.55
C LYS A 58 -4.49 -1.48 -10.35
N HIS A 59 -4.08 -1.85 -9.15
CA HIS A 59 -4.62 -1.32 -7.90
C HIS A 59 -3.68 -0.31 -7.23
N GLU A 60 -2.50 -0.08 -7.83
CA GLU A 60 -1.50 0.89 -7.37
C GLU A 60 -1.02 0.62 -5.92
N ILE A 61 -0.94 -0.67 -5.56
CA ILE A 61 -0.49 -1.08 -4.23
C ILE A 61 1.01 -1.40 -4.30
N PRO A 62 1.87 -0.71 -3.54
CA PRO A 62 3.29 -1.05 -3.47
C PRO A 62 3.51 -2.48 -3.00
N GLY A 63 4.54 -3.16 -3.53
CA GLY A 63 4.76 -4.57 -3.29
C GLY A 63 4.78 -4.99 -1.83
N GLY A 64 5.55 -4.30 -0.98
CA GLY A 64 5.57 -4.56 0.47
C GLY A 64 4.23 -4.30 1.14
N GLN A 65 3.52 -3.25 0.72
CA GLN A 65 2.20 -2.95 1.25
C GLN A 65 1.15 -3.98 0.81
N TYR A 66 1.28 -4.56 -0.38
CA TYR A 66 0.38 -5.61 -0.84
C TYR A 66 0.37 -6.79 0.14
N THR A 67 1.54 -7.26 0.54
CA THR A 67 1.69 -8.36 1.50
C THR A 67 1.09 -7.98 2.86
N ASN A 68 1.44 -6.81 3.38
CA ASN A 68 0.92 -6.34 4.67
C ASN A 68 -0.60 -6.17 4.64
N LEU A 69 -1.14 -5.58 3.59
CA LEU A 69 -2.58 -5.38 3.41
C LEU A 69 -3.33 -6.72 3.37
N GLN A 70 -2.75 -7.73 2.72
CA GLN A 70 -3.31 -9.07 2.69
C GLN A 70 -3.39 -9.68 4.08
N PHE A 71 -2.29 -9.65 4.85
CA PHE A 71 -2.29 -10.14 6.23
C PHE A 71 -3.31 -9.43 7.11
N GLN A 72 -3.36 -8.12 7.03
CA GLN A 72 -4.30 -7.31 7.79
C GLN A 72 -5.75 -7.65 7.41
N ALA A 73 -6.06 -7.79 6.12
CA ALA A 73 -7.38 -8.18 5.67
C ALA A 73 -7.79 -9.55 6.21
N TYR A 74 -6.90 -10.54 6.18
CA TYR A 74 -7.16 -11.85 6.77
C TYR A 74 -7.38 -11.78 8.28
N SER A 75 -6.56 -11.01 8.99
CA SER A 75 -6.71 -10.81 10.45
C SER A 75 -8.01 -10.13 10.84
N LEU A 76 -8.58 -9.33 9.96
CA LEU A 76 -9.88 -8.66 10.15
C LEU A 76 -11.07 -9.47 9.64
N GLY A 77 -10.85 -10.71 9.18
CA GLY A 77 -11.89 -11.54 8.58
C GLY A 77 -12.35 -11.09 7.19
N LEU A 78 -11.54 -10.29 6.50
CA LEU A 78 -11.83 -9.80 5.15
C LEU A 78 -11.08 -10.58 4.05
N GLY A 79 -10.53 -11.76 4.36
CA GLY A 79 -9.77 -12.56 3.41
C GLY A 79 -10.53 -12.86 2.12
N ASP A 80 -11.79 -13.28 2.24
CA ASP A 80 -12.68 -13.55 1.10
C ASP A 80 -13.07 -12.30 0.32
N GLN A 81 -12.88 -11.12 0.90
CA GLN A 81 -13.16 -9.81 0.30
C GLN A 81 -11.89 -9.08 -0.14
N PHE A 82 -10.75 -9.77 -0.20
CA PHE A 82 -9.48 -9.11 -0.51
C PHE A 82 -9.48 -8.41 -1.89
N GLU A 83 -10.19 -8.97 -2.88
CA GLU A 83 -10.39 -8.29 -4.16
C GLU A 83 -11.11 -6.95 -4.04
N LEU A 84 -12.08 -6.86 -3.11
CA LEU A 84 -12.75 -5.61 -2.81
C LEU A 84 -11.82 -4.64 -2.06
N VAL A 85 -11.01 -5.15 -1.13
CA VAL A 85 -10.01 -4.34 -0.42
C VAL A 85 -9.04 -3.70 -1.40
N LYS A 86 -8.55 -4.44 -2.39
CA LYS A 86 -7.67 -3.89 -3.45
C LYS A 86 -8.33 -2.76 -4.24
N LYS A 87 -9.59 -2.92 -4.63
CA LYS A 87 -10.35 -1.86 -5.31
C LYS A 87 -10.52 -0.63 -4.42
N LYS A 88 -10.86 -0.85 -3.14
CA LYS A 88 -11.02 0.23 -2.17
C LYS A 88 -9.71 0.94 -1.83
N TYR A 89 -8.57 0.28 -1.99
CA TYR A 89 -7.26 0.90 -1.80
C TYR A 89 -7.04 2.06 -2.78
N LYS A 90 -7.39 1.87 -4.05
CA LYS A 90 -7.33 2.94 -5.04
C LYS A 90 -8.30 4.08 -4.71
N GLU A 91 -9.56 3.76 -4.40
CA GLU A 91 -10.56 4.77 -3.99
C GLU A 91 -10.11 5.55 -2.74
N ALA A 92 -9.52 4.86 -1.75
CA ALA A 92 -8.99 5.49 -0.54
C ALA A 92 -7.82 6.44 -0.86
N ASN A 93 -6.92 6.06 -1.77
CA ASN A 93 -5.84 6.94 -2.20
C ASN A 93 -6.37 8.22 -2.85
N GLU A 94 -7.36 8.11 -3.71
CA GLU A 94 -8.02 9.26 -4.34
C GLU A 94 -8.72 10.17 -3.30
N ILE A 95 -9.34 9.59 -2.24
CA ILE A 95 -9.94 10.36 -1.13
C ILE A 95 -8.87 11.15 -0.38
N LEU A 96 -7.68 10.58 -0.21
CA LEU A 96 -6.56 11.18 0.54
C LEU A 96 -5.71 12.15 -0.28
N GLY A 97 -6.03 12.35 -1.56
CA GLY A 97 -5.34 13.31 -2.44
C GLY A 97 -4.18 12.71 -3.24
N ASP A 98 -4.31 11.45 -3.64
CA ASP A 98 -3.32 10.72 -4.45
C ASP A 98 -1.91 10.74 -3.86
N LEU A 99 -1.80 10.23 -2.64
CA LEU A 99 -0.54 10.18 -1.91
C LEU A 99 0.51 9.34 -2.63
N VAL A 100 1.75 9.79 -2.56
CA VAL A 100 2.90 8.94 -2.86
C VAL A 100 2.94 7.81 -1.84
N LYS A 101 2.84 6.58 -2.34
CA LYS A 101 2.69 5.38 -1.53
C LYS A 101 4.04 4.83 -1.06
N VAL A 102 4.56 5.44 -0.01
CA VAL A 102 5.74 4.98 0.74
C VAL A 102 5.36 4.82 2.21
N THR A 103 6.21 4.21 3.02
CA THR A 103 5.97 4.15 4.47
C THR A 103 6.13 5.54 5.09
N PRO A 104 5.16 6.07 5.86
CA PRO A 104 3.94 5.40 6.38
C PRO A 104 2.66 5.61 5.54
N SER A 105 2.66 6.43 4.49
CA SER A 105 1.45 6.82 3.74
C SER A 105 0.71 5.62 3.13
N SER A 106 1.42 4.62 2.63
CA SER A 106 0.80 3.41 2.07
C SER A 106 -0.04 2.63 3.10
N LYS A 107 0.37 2.65 4.37
CA LYS A 107 -0.41 2.04 5.47
C LYS A 107 -1.70 2.82 5.71
N ILE A 108 -1.65 4.13 5.69
CA ILE A 108 -2.83 5.01 5.91
C ILE A 108 -3.89 4.76 4.85
N VAL A 109 -3.48 4.66 3.58
CA VAL A 109 -4.37 4.29 2.48
C VAL A 109 -4.99 2.91 2.72
N GLY A 110 -4.19 1.95 3.19
CA GLY A 110 -4.65 0.60 3.52
C GLY A 110 -5.68 0.57 4.66
N ASP A 111 -5.44 1.32 5.71
CA ASP A 111 -6.34 1.41 6.87
C ASP A 111 -7.70 2.00 6.46
N LEU A 112 -7.71 3.05 5.63
CA LEU A 112 -8.94 3.62 5.09
C LEU A 112 -9.67 2.64 4.16
N ALA A 113 -8.95 1.94 3.30
CA ALA A 113 -9.53 0.95 2.39
C ALA A 113 -10.24 -0.18 3.15
N GLN A 114 -9.60 -0.72 4.18
CA GLN A 114 -10.19 -1.77 5.02
C GLN A 114 -11.41 -1.26 5.80
N PHE A 115 -11.32 -0.05 6.34
CA PHE A 115 -12.45 0.62 7.00
C PHE A 115 -13.65 0.74 6.05
N MET A 116 -13.41 1.14 4.80
CA MET A 116 -14.47 1.23 3.78
C MET A 116 -15.12 -0.13 3.50
N VAL A 117 -14.34 -1.21 3.43
CA VAL A 117 -14.87 -2.55 3.21
C VAL A 117 -15.69 -3.03 4.41
N GLN A 118 -15.15 -2.91 5.63
CA GLN A 118 -15.82 -3.32 6.87
C GLN A 118 -17.18 -2.63 7.05
N ASN A 119 -17.25 -1.35 6.71
CA ASN A 119 -18.45 -0.54 6.87
C ASN A 119 -19.32 -0.47 5.60
N LYS A 120 -18.96 -1.21 4.54
CA LYS A 120 -19.66 -1.25 3.25
C LYS A 120 -19.86 0.15 2.63
N LEU A 121 -18.83 0.99 2.75
CA LEU A 121 -18.86 2.37 2.27
C LEU A 121 -18.34 2.49 0.84
N SER A 122 -19.01 3.29 0.04
CA SER A 122 -18.47 3.79 -1.23
C SER A 122 -17.63 5.05 -0.99
N LYS A 123 -16.82 5.45 -2.00
CA LYS A 123 -16.11 6.73 -1.98
C LYS A 123 -17.06 7.90 -1.70
N VAL A 124 -18.24 7.89 -2.31
CA VAL A 124 -19.25 8.94 -2.13
C VAL A 124 -19.78 8.97 -0.70
N ASP A 125 -20.00 7.78 -0.09
CA ASP A 125 -20.46 7.71 1.31
C ASP A 125 -19.42 8.30 2.26
N VAL A 126 -18.15 7.95 2.07
CA VAL A 126 -17.07 8.48 2.90
C VAL A 126 -16.99 10.00 2.81
N LEU A 127 -17.03 10.56 1.60
CA LEU A 127 -16.97 12.01 1.41
C LEU A 127 -18.20 12.75 1.95
N LYS A 128 -19.39 12.16 1.81
CA LYS A 128 -20.63 12.78 2.32
C LYS A 128 -20.80 12.70 3.83
N LYS A 129 -20.35 11.60 4.43
CA LYS A 129 -20.57 11.31 5.86
C LYS A 129 -19.30 11.46 6.68
N ALA A 130 -18.25 12.10 6.14
CA ALA A 130 -16.93 12.21 6.78
C ALA A 130 -17.00 12.71 8.23
N SER A 131 -17.90 13.64 8.53
CA SER A 131 -18.10 14.18 9.88
C SER A 131 -18.80 13.22 10.85
N GLU A 132 -19.47 12.19 10.37
CA GLU A 132 -20.24 11.23 11.18
C GLU A 132 -19.48 9.92 11.39
N LEU A 133 -18.52 9.63 10.53
CA LEU A 133 -17.76 8.39 10.53
C LEU A 133 -16.65 8.40 11.59
N SER A 134 -16.45 7.25 12.25
CA SER A 134 -15.29 7.01 13.12
C SER A 134 -14.08 6.62 12.25
N ILE A 135 -13.50 7.60 11.59
CA ILE A 135 -12.36 7.40 10.69
C ILE A 135 -11.16 6.82 11.45
N PRO A 136 -10.38 5.89 10.87
CA PRO A 136 -9.20 5.30 11.51
C PRO A 136 -8.21 6.36 12.03
N ALA A 137 -7.64 6.12 13.22
CA ALA A 137 -6.73 7.05 13.88
C ALA A 137 -5.54 7.46 13.00
N SER A 138 -4.96 6.52 12.25
CA SER A 138 -3.87 6.79 11.31
C SER A 138 -4.24 7.81 10.22
N VAL A 139 -5.47 7.78 9.76
CA VAL A 139 -6.00 8.74 8.77
C VAL A 139 -6.22 10.10 9.43
N VAL A 140 -6.74 10.12 10.67
CA VAL A 140 -6.92 11.37 11.42
C VAL A 140 -5.57 12.05 11.67
N GLU A 141 -4.58 11.30 12.15
CA GLU A 141 -3.21 11.80 12.39
C GLU A 141 -2.57 12.34 11.10
N PHE A 142 -2.77 11.66 9.98
CA PHE A 142 -2.33 12.16 8.68
C PHE A 142 -2.99 13.51 8.35
N LEU A 143 -4.31 13.59 8.46
CA LEU A 143 -5.05 14.82 8.16
C LEU A 143 -4.71 15.96 9.12
N GLN A 144 -4.30 15.65 10.35
CA GLN A 144 -3.76 16.64 11.28
C GLN A 144 -2.39 17.19 10.83
N GLY A 145 -1.65 16.45 9.99
CA GLY A 145 -0.31 16.82 9.55
C GLY A 145 0.83 16.17 10.35
N ALA A 146 0.54 15.15 11.18
CA ALA A 146 1.53 14.51 12.05
C ALA A 146 2.70 13.84 11.31
N ILE A 147 2.48 13.44 10.05
CA ILE A 147 3.48 12.76 9.22
C ILE A 147 3.94 13.60 8.00
N GLY A 148 3.65 14.88 8.00
CA GLY A 148 3.97 15.80 6.91
C GLY A 148 2.75 16.16 6.06
N GLN A 149 2.99 16.95 5.02
CA GLN A 149 1.96 17.47 4.12
C GLN A 149 2.15 16.91 2.71
N PRO A 150 1.07 16.45 2.05
CA PRO A 150 1.12 16.07 0.65
C PRO A 150 1.52 17.25 -0.25
N VAL A 151 2.21 16.98 -1.36
CA VAL A 151 2.64 18.01 -2.32
C VAL A 151 1.45 18.85 -2.81
N GLY A 152 0.30 18.22 -3.06
CA GLY A 152 -0.94 18.89 -3.47
C GLY A 152 -1.74 19.53 -2.33
N GLY A 153 -1.25 19.49 -1.09
CA GLY A 153 -2.03 19.86 0.09
C GLY A 153 -3.00 18.77 0.54
N PHE A 154 -3.67 19.00 1.64
CA PHE A 154 -4.68 18.07 2.14
C PHE A 154 -6.01 18.24 1.39
N PRO A 155 -6.75 17.12 1.14
CA PRO A 155 -8.01 17.16 0.42
C PRO A 155 -9.10 17.85 1.23
N GLU A 156 -9.61 18.98 0.72
CA GLU A 156 -10.77 19.68 1.28
C GLU A 156 -12.03 19.38 0.44
N PRO A 157 -13.24 19.32 1.02
CA PRO A 157 -13.58 19.58 2.43
C PRO A 157 -13.39 18.36 3.36
N PHE A 158 -12.86 17.23 2.86
CA PHE A 158 -12.73 15.98 3.62
C PHE A 158 -11.93 16.17 4.92
N ARG A 159 -10.77 16.84 4.83
CA ARG A 159 -9.94 17.16 6.01
C ARG A 159 -10.72 17.88 7.10
N SER A 160 -11.39 18.97 6.73
CA SER A 160 -12.14 19.79 7.69
C SER A 160 -13.31 19.03 8.31
N GLN A 161 -13.98 18.19 7.53
CA GLN A 161 -15.09 17.36 8.02
C GLN A 161 -14.63 16.27 9.00
N VAL A 162 -13.48 15.65 8.74
CA VAL A 162 -12.93 14.60 9.62
C VAL A 162 -12.38 15.23 10.90
N LEU A 163 -11.60 16.30 10.79
CA LEU A 163 -10.92 16.88 11.94
C LEU A 163 -11.85 17.66 12.87
N LYS A 164 -12.88 18.32 12.32
CA LYS A 164 -13.74 19.21 13.12
C LYS A 164 -12.89 20.18 13.97
N ASP A 165 -12.96 20.04 15.30
CA ASP A 165 -12.24 20.84 16.28
C ASP A 165 -10.87 20.24 16.67
N LEU A 166 -10.46 19.12 16.07
CA LEU A 166 -9.16 18.51 16.35
C LEU A 166 -8.03 19.43 15.88
N PRO A 167 -6.92 19.50 16.63
CA PRO A 167 -5.81 20.38 16.33
C PRO A 167 -5.17 20.02 14.99
N ARG A 168 -4.79 21.04 14.23
CA ARG A 168 -3.96 20.91 13.04
C ARG A 168 -2.51 21.20 13.44
N ILE A 169 -1.61 20.31 13.03
CA ILE A 169 -0.20 20.48 13.29
C ILE A 169 0.35 21.33 12.15
N GLU A 170 0.60 22.60 12.44
CA GLU A 170 1.25 23.54 11.53
C GLU A 170 2.74 23.57 11.88
N GLY A 171 3.59 23.12 10.99
CA GLY A 171 5.02 23.08 11.24
C GLY A 171 5.85 22.81 9.99
N LYS A 172 7.16 23.05 10.10
CA LYS A 172 8.16 22.79 9.05
C LYS A 172 8.45 21.29 8.94
N PHE A 173 7.43 20.49 8.64
CA PHE A 173 7.65 19.09 8.33
C PHE A 173 8.06 18.95 6.88
N ALA A 174 8.96 18.00 6.62
CA ALA A 174 9.35 17.66 5.27
C ALA A 174 8.11 17.33 4.43
N LEU A 175 8.06 17.81 3.19
CA LEU A 175 7.08 17.38 2.22
C LEU A 175 7.22 15.86 2.05
N LEU A 176 6.12 15.15 2.00
CA LEU A 176 6.09 13.76 1.56
C LEU A 176 6.33 13.76 0.04
N THR A 177 7.60 13.71 -0.36
CA THR A 177 8.05 13.66 -1.75
C THR A 177 8.23 12.24 -2.22
#